data_e38b8ff747aab24605072beaa12da322
#
_entry.id   e38b8ff747aab24605072beaa12da322
#
_cell.length_a   1.000
_cell.length_b   1.000
_cell.length_c   1.000
_cell.angle_alpha   90.00
_cell.angle_beta   90.00
_cell.angle_gamma   90.00
#
_symmetry.space_group_name_H-M   'P 1'
#
loop_
_entity.id
_entity.type
_entity.pdbx_description
1 polymer ?
#
loop_
_entity_poly.entity_id
_entity_poly.type
_entity_poly.pdbx_seq_one_letter_code
_entity_poly.pdbx_strand_id
1 'polypeptide(L)'
;EDGVVVAFFGDGAVAEGVFHESLNLAQVWSLPVLFVCENNLYAMSTPHADISPVTDVVQRAAAYDMAAEAVDGNDVVTVHAAAKRRRRHCLDHGPVLLELKTYRQTGHSRGDKCEYRTREEEACWREYDPLALARARLQGWDDTREKSMQDEIAAELAAAEGVARGHAGEAE
;
A
#
# COMPACT_ATOMS: atom_id res chain seq x y z
N GLU A 1 9.06 -3.98 -25.10
CA GLU A 1 8.41 -4.73 -24.02
C GLU A 1 7.45 -3.78 -23.30
N ASP A 2 6.16 -4.15 -23.21
CA ASP A 2 5.10 -3.32 -22.61
C ASP A 2 5.05 -3.48 -21.08
N GLY A 3 6.22 -3.43 -20.42
CA GLY A 3 6.36 -3.58 -18.98
C GLY A 3 6.24 -2.26 -18.23
N VAL A 4 5.58 -2.28 -17.07
CA VAL A 4 5.58 -1.17 -16.11
C VAL A 4 6.22 -1.65 -14.82
N VAL A 5 7.15 -0.88 -14.28
CA VAL A 5 7.70 -1.12 -12.95
C VAL A 5 6.75 -0.52 -11.92
N VAL A 6 6.44 -1.28 -10.87
CA VAL A 6 5.65 -0.78 -9.75
C VAL A 6 6.54 -0.70 -8.52
N ALA A 7 6.66 0.49 -7.95
CA ALA A 7 7.44 0.76 -6.75
C ALA A 7 6.50 1.08 -5.59
N PHE A 8 6.41 0.18 -4.60
CA PHE A 8 5.61 0.38 -3.38
C PHE A 8 6.46 1.00 -2.27
N PHE A 9 5.89 1.94 -1.53
CA PHE A 9 6.50 2.56 -0.36
C PHE A 9 5.44 3.15 0.57
N GLY A 10 5.79 3.30 1.86
CA GLY A 10 4.93 3.95 2.84
C GLY A 10 5.13 5.48 2.87
N ASP A 11 4.21 6.16 3.54
CA ASP A 11 4.24 7.62 3.75
C ASP A 11 5.53 8.11 4.46
N GLY A 12 6.15 7.29 5.31
CA GLY A 12 7.43 7.62 5.94
C GLY A 12 8.58 7.80 4.95
N ALA A 13 8.60 7.04 3.86
CA ALA A 13 9.64 7.13 2.84
C ALA A 13 9.59 8.44 2.05
N VAL A 14 8.48 9.15 2.08
CA VAL A 14 8.29 10.44 1.39
C VAL A 14 9.19 11.55 1.95
N ALA A 15 9.69 11.38 3.18
CA ALA A 15 10.64 12.30 3.80
C ALA A 15 12.11 12.01 3.42
N GLU A 16 12.38 10.88 2.77
CA GLU A 16 13.73 10.49 2.36
C GLU A 16 14.16 11.18 1.05
N GLY A 17 15.45 11.52 0.95
CA GLY A 17 16.00 12.15 -0.27
C GLY A 17 15.79 11.30 -1.52
N VAL A 18 15.94 9.98 -1.39
CA VAL A 18 15.78 9.03 -2.50
C VAL A 18 14.38 9.07 -3.14
N PHE A 19 13.33 9.41 -2.40
CA PHE A 19 12.00 9.63 -2.95
C PHE A 19 12.03 10.73 -4.01
N HIS A 20 12.58 11.89 -3.66
CA HIS A 20 12.68 13.06 -4.53
C HIS A 20 13.56 12.80 -5.75
N GLU A 21 14.70 12.16 -5.55
CA GLU A 21 15.64 11.80 -6.61
C GLU A 21 14.99 10.82 -7.61
N SER A 22 14.28 9.80 -7.10
CA SER A 22 13.63 8.79 -7.93
C SER A 22 12.50 9.37 -8.78
N LEU A 23 11.65 10.24 -8.22
CA LEU A 23 10.58 10.91 -8.98
C LEU A 23 11.18 11.80 -10.07
N ASN A 24 12.20 12.59 -9.75
CA ASN A 24 12.86 13.47 -10.70
C ASN A 24 13.47 12.68 -11.86
N LEU A 25 14.26 11.65 -11.58
CA LEU A 25 14.89 10.82 -12.61
C LEU A 25 13.88 10.09 -13.47
N ALA A 26 12.85 9.51 -12.86
CA ALA A 26 11.79 8.83 -13.61
C ALA A 26 11.09 9.77 -14.59
N GLN A 27 10.81 10.99 -14.17
CA GLN A 27 10.17 11.99 -15.02
C GLN A 27 11.10 12.47 -16.16
N VAL A 28 12.36 12.80 -15.83
CA VAL A 28 13.35 13.23 -16.81
C VAL A 28 13.56 12.20 -17.94
N TRP A 29 13.52 10.92 -17.58
CA TRP A 29 13.72 9.83 -18.54
C TRP A 29 12.41 9.22 -19.06
N SER A 30 11.24 9.78 -18.68
CA SER A 30 9.91 9.30 -19.06
C SER A 30 9.76 7.78 -18.83
N LEU A 31 10.26 7.30 -17.68
CA LEU A 31 10.24 5.87 -17.36
C LEU A 31 8.82 5.38 -17.08
N PRO A 32 8.44 4.18 -17.53
CA PRO A 32 7.13 3.60 -17.25
C PRO A 32 7.08 3.06 -15.80
N VAL A 33 7.07 3.96 -14.82
CA VAL A 33 7.06 3.63 -13.39
C VAL A 33 5.76 4.09 -12.74
N LEU A 34 5.09 3.18 -12.06
CA LEU A 34 3.97 3.47 -11.18
C LEU A 34 4.49 3.49 -9.74
N PHE A 35 4.65 4.68 -9.18
CA PHE A 35 4.97 4.88 -7.77
C PHE A 35 3.70 4.75 -6.94
N VAL A 36 3.64 3.78 -6.03
CA VAL A 36 2.47 3.52 -5.17
C VAL A 36 2.83 3.83 -3.73
N CYS A 37 2.27 4.92 -3.22
CA CYS A 37 2.40 5.30 -1.83
C CYS A 37 1.25 4.74 -1.01
N GLU A 38 1.55 3.85 -0.07
CA GLU A 38 0.60 3.39 0.95
C GLU A 38 0.63 4.38 2.13
N ASN A 39 -0.14 5.48 2.01
CA ASN A 39 -0.24 6.48 3.07
C ASN A 39 -1.16 5.96 4.17
N ASN A 40 -0.54 5.31 5.17
CA ASN A 40 -1.23 4.71 6.30
C ASN A 40 -1.20 5.58 7.56
N LEU A 41 -0.82 6.85 7.43
CA LEU A 41 -0.76 7.92 8.42
C LEU A 41 0.40 7.81 9.43
N TYR A 42 1.19 6.74 9.43
CA TYR A 42 2.23 6.52 10.43
C TYR A 42 3.53 5.96 9.84
N ALA A 43 4.61 6.73 9.99
CA ALA A 43 5.98 6.25 9.80
C ALA A 43 6.45 5.58 11.11
N MET A 44 6.38 4.26 11.20
CA MET A 44 6.57 3.52 12.46
C MET A 44 5.59 4.02 13.55
N SER A 45 6.08 4.77 14.53
CA SER A 45 5.29 5.37 15.63
C SER A 45 5.03 6.87 15.46
N THR A 46 5.56 7.48 14.38
CA THR A 46 5.45 8.92 14.16
C THR A 46 4.31 9.23 13.20
N PRO A 47 3.33 10.08 13.58
CA PRO A 47 2.29 10.51 12.67
C PRO A 47 2.87 11.20 11.44
N HIS A 48 2.33 10.90 10.26
CA HIS A 48 2.79 11.53 9.02
C HIS A 48 2.70 13.07 9.06
N ALA A 49 1.68 13.60 9.71
CA ALA A 49 1.47 15.03 9.89
C ALA A 49 2.59 15.72 10.70
N ASP A 50 3.30 14.99 11.55
CA ASP A 50 4.39 15.54 12.37
C ASP A 50 5.71 15.64 11.59
N ILE A 51 5.86 14.86 10.52
CA ILE A 51 7.08 14.82 9.70
C ILE A 51 6.91 15.43 8.32
N SER A 52 5.69 15.77 7.94
CA SER A 52 5.38 16.33 6.62
C SER A 52 4.39 17.49 6.74
N PRO A 53 4.76 18.71 6.32
CA PRO A 53 3.84 19.84 6.26
C PRO A 53 2.77 19.66 5.16
N VAL A 54 2.99 18.75 4.22
CA VAL A 54 2.07 18.40 3.14
C VAL A 54 1.68 16.94 3.33
N THR A 55 0.48 16.72 3.85
CA THR A 55 -0.03 15.38 4.19
C THR A 55 -0.58 14.61 2.98
N ASP A 56 -1.03 15.32 1.95
CA ASP A 56 -1.42 14.72 0.67
C ASP A 56 -0.18 14.52 -0.20
N VAL A 57 0.33 13.30 -0.23
CA VAL A 57 1.60 12.97 -0.91
C VAL A 57 1.56 13.29 -2.41
N VAL A 58 0.39 13.16 -3.03
CA VAL A 58 0.20 13.48 -4.46
C VAL A 58 0.56 14.93 -4.81
N GLN A 59 0.46 15.88 -3.87
CA GLN A 59 0.82 17.28 -4.12
C GLN A 59 2.31 17.44 -4.43
N ARG A 60 3.16 16.53 -3.98
CA ARG A 60 4.61 16.57 -4.25
C ARG A 60 4.94 16.27 -5.71
N ALA A 61 4.06 15.55 -6.42
CA ALA A 61 4.25 15.23 -7.83
C ALA A 61 4.31 16.47 -8.73
N ALA A 62 3.63 17.55 -8.32
CA ALA A 62 3.63 18.81 -9.06
C ALA A 62 5.03 19.44 -9.21
N ALA A 63 5.94 19.19 -8.25
CA ALA A 63 7.32 19.67 -8.32
C ALA A 63 8.11 19.05 -9.47
N TYR A 64 7.65 17.92 -10.01
CA TYR A 64 8.30 17.14 -11.08
C TYR A 64 7.48 17.12 -12.37
N ASP A 65 6.39 17.91 -12.46
CA ASP A 65 5.43 17.85 -13.59
C ASP A 65 4.92 16.42 -13.85
N MET A 66 4.75 15.64 -12.76
CA MET A 66 4.36 14.24 -12.81
C MET A 66 2.86 14.08 -12.57
N ALA A 67 2.21 13.22 -13.36
CA ALA A 67 0.83 12.85 -13.13
C ALA A 67 0.66 12.17 -11.77
N ALA A 68 -0.42 12.52 -11.04
CA ALA A 68 -0.69 11.93 -9.73
C ALA A 68 -2.19 11.71 -9.50
N GLU A 69 -2.51 10.76 -8.63
CA GLU A 69 -3.88 10.47 -8.20
C GLU A 69 -3.88 9.95 -6.76
N ALA A 70 -4.80 10.48 -5.92
CA ALA A 70 -5.08 9.91 -4.61
C ALA A 70 -6.43 9.18 -4.63
N VAL A 71 -6.49 8.00 -4.01
CA VAL A 71 -7.70 7.20 -3.91
C VAL A 71 -7.86 6.63 -2.50
N ASP A 72 -9.09 6.21 -2.18
CA ASP A 72 -9.36 5.41 -0.99
C ASP A 72 -8.64 4.04 -1.12
N GLY A 73 -7.60 3.85 -0.31
CA GLY A 73 -6.78 2.64 -0.29
C GLY A 73 -7.47 1.45 0.40
N ASN A 74 -8.57 1.68 1.13
CA ASN A 74 -9.36 0.62 1.75
C ASN A 74 -10.40 0.01 0.79
N ASP A 75 -10.67 0.67 -0.34
CA ASP A 75 -11.58 0.18 -1.37
C ASP A 75 -10.82 -0.53 -2.50
N VAL A 76 -10.72 -1.84 -2.44
CA VAL A 76 -10.00 -2.66 -3.43
C VAL A 76 -10.49 -2.46 -4.87
N VAL A 77 -11.78 -2.20 -5.07
CA VAL A 77 -12.35 -1.97 -6.42
C VAL A 77 -11.86 -0.63 -6.98
N THR A 78 -11.85 0.40 -6.14
CA THR A 78 -11.32 1.72 -6.50
C THR A 78 -9.82 1.66 -6.77
N VAL A 79 -9.05 0.97 -5.90
CA VAL A 79 -7.61 0.75 -6.08
C VAL A 79 -7.32 0.02 -7.39
N HIS A 80 -8.04 -1.08 -7.68
CA HIS A 80 -7.88 -1.84 -8.92
C HIS A 80 -8.14 -0.95 -10.16
N ALA A 81 -9.23 -0.20 -10.14
CA ALA A 81 -9.58 0.69 -11.26
C ALA A 81 -8.54 1.81 -11.47
N ALA A 82 -8.04 2.41 -10.39
CA ALA A 82 -6.97 3.42 -10.44
C ALA A 82 -5.66 2.82 -10.97
N ALA A 83 -5.22 1.69 -10.43
CA ALA A 83 -4.01 1.01 -10.85
C ALA A 83 -4.05 0.67 -12.35
N LYS A 84 -5.18 0.17 -12.85
CA LYS A 84 -5.36 -0.14 -14.27
C LYS A 84 -5.25 1.11 -15.16
N ARG A 85 -5.87 2.23 -14.76
CA ARG A 85 -5.77 3.51 -15.48
C ARG A 85 -4.34 4.04 -15.48
N ARG A 86 -3.69 4.01 -14.30
CA ARG A 86 -2.34 4.59 -14.14
C ARG A 86 -1.26 3.71 -14.77
N ARG A 87 -1.42 2.39 -14.76
CA ARG A 87 -0.56 1.51 -15.57
C ARG A 87 -0.61 1.89 -17.05
N ARG A 88 -1.80 2.14 -17.59
CA ARG A 88 -1.93 2.58 -18.99
C ARG A 88 -1.23 3.91 -19.23
N HIS A 89 -1.43 4.87 -18.33
CA HIS A 89 -0.75 6.17 -18.41
C HIS A 89 0.78 6.00 -18.40
N CYS A 90 1.32 5.12 -17.55
CA CYS A 90 2.76 4.88 -17.51
C CYS A 90 3.33 4.41 -18.85
N LEU A 91 2.59 3.60 -19.61
CA LEU A 91 3.00 3.12 -20.92
C LEU A 91 2.96 4.22 -22.00
N ASP A 92 1.96 5.09 -21.90
CA ASP A 92 1.69 6.08 -22.95
C ASP A 92 2.39 7.43 -22.68
N HIS A 93 2.66 7.79 -21.42
CA HIS A 93 3.03 9.16 -21.02
C HIS A 93 4.16 9.26 -19.97
N GLY A 94 4.64 8.16 -19.41
CA GLY A 94 5.69 8.18 -18.38
C GLY A 94 5.16 7.98 -16.95
N PRO A 95 5.96 8.30 -15.91
CA PRO A 95 5.70 7.89 -14.54
C PRO A 95 4.46 8.54 -13.92
N VAL A 96 3.91 7.87 -12.91
CA VAL A 96 2.74 8.34 -12.15
C VAL A 96 2.95 8.09 -10.67
N LEU A 97 2.52 9.03 -9.83
CA LEU A 97 2.41 8.85 -8.38
C LEU A 97 0.95 8.52 -8.01
N LEU A 98 0.71 7.33 -7.48
CA LEU A 98 -0.59 6.89 -6.96
C LEU A 98 -0.52 6.83 -5.44
N GLU A 99 -1.30 7.63 -4.76
CA GLU A 99 -1.45 7.61 -3.31
C GLU A 99 -2.68 6.82 -2.91
N LEU A 100 -2.46 5.78 -2.08
CA LEU A 100 -3.51 4.98 -1.47
C LEU A 100 -3.69 5.46 -0.03
N LYS A 101 -4.76 6.21 0.25
CA LYS A 101 -5.08 6.66 1.59
C LYS A 101 -5.71 5.51 2.37
N THR A 102 -4.99 5.00 3.35
CA THR A 102 -5.36 3.83 4.13
C THR A 102 -4.99 4.02 5.60
N TYR A 103 -5.10 2.97 6.39
CA TYR A 103 -4.73 2.97 7.80
C TYR A 103 -4.10 1.64 8.21
N ARG A 104 -3.01 1.73 8.96
CA ARG A 104 -2.38 0.53 9.52
C ARG A 104 -3.14 0.06 10.76
N GLN A 105 -4.00 -0.96 10.62
CA GLN A 105 -4.86 -1.51 11.67
C GLN A 105 -4.11 -2.09 12.86
N THR A 106 -2.90 -2.62 12.64
CA THR A 106 -2.06 -3.24 13.67
C THR A 106 -0.83 -2.39 13.99
N GLY A 107 -0.07 -2.75 15.02
CA GLY A 107 1.22 -2.15 15.30
C GLY A 107 2.23 -2.36 14.17
N HIS A 108 3.26 -1.53 14.13
CA HIS A 108 4.33 -1.63 13.14
C HIS A 108 5.11 -2.94 13.25
N SER A 109 5.28 -3.43 14.46
CA SER A 109 5.94 -4.71 14.76
C SER A 109 5.14 -5.50 15.78
N ARG A 110 5.51 -6.79 15.97
CA ARG A 110 4.82 -7.70 16.90
C ARG A 110 4.78 -7.17 18.34
N GLY A 111 5.77 -6.39 18.78
CA GLY A 111 5.85 -5.82 20.13
C GLY A 111 5.26 -4.42 20.28
N ASP A 112 4.77 -3.83 19.20
CA ASP A 112 4.26 -2.45 19.17
C ASP A 112 2.88 -2.38 19.84
N LYS A 113 2.80 -1.63 20.96
CA LYS A 113 1.57 -1.43 21.73
C LYS A 113 0.68 -0.33 21.20
N CYS A 114 1.10 0.39 20.16
CA CYS A 114 0.37 1.49 19.53
C CYS A 114 0.02 2.63 20.52
N GLU A 115 0.90 2.94 21.48
CA GLU A 115 0.68 4.00 22.48
C GLU A 115 0.70 5.42 21.88
N TYR A 116 1.14 5.57 20.63
CA TYR A 116 1.23 6.83 19.88
C TYR A 116 -0.09 7.23 19.20
N ARG A 117 -1.15 6.42 19.30
CA ARG A 117 -2.48 6.70 18.74
C ARG A 117 -3.58 6.35 19.73
N THR A 118 -4.76 6.96 19.57
CA THR A 118 -5.86 6.77 20.51
C THR A 118 -6.71 5.54 20.17
N ARG A 119 -7.42 5.01 21.16
CA ARG A 119 -8.35 3.90 20.94
C ARG A 119 -9.58 4.32 20.12
N GLU A 120 -9.97 5.57 20.24
CA GLU A 120 -11.04 6.18 19.47
C GLU A 120 -10.68 6.24 17.98
N GLU A 121 -9.45 6.65 17.67
CA GLU A 121 -8.91 6.64 16.31
C GLU A 121 -8.92 5.21 15.72
N GLU A 122 -8.39 4.24 16.45
CA GLU A 122 -8.41 2.84 16.04
C GLU A 122 -9.82 2.30 15.81
N ALA A 123 -10.79 2.66 16.67
CA ALA A 123 -12.17 2.24 16.53
C ALA A 123 -12.83 2.82 15.28
N CYS A 124 -12.62 4.11 14.99
CA CYS A 124 -13.09 4.73 13.76
C CYS A 124 -12.56 4.02 12.51
N TRP A 125 -11.26 3.74 12.46
CA TRP A 125 -10.65 3.10 11.29
C TRP A 125 -11.05 1.63 11.13
N ARG A 126 -11.42 0.92 12.20
CA ARG A 126 -11.97 -0.45 12.12
C ARG A 126 -13.29 -0.52 11.37
N GLU A 127 -14.10 0.54 11.40
CA GLU A 127 -15.34 0.62 10.60
C GLU A 127 -15.05 0.68 9.09
N TYR A 128 -13.83 1.10 8.73
CA TYR A 128 -13.34 1.17 7.35
C TYR A 128 -12.37 0.03 7.00
N ASP A 129 -12.53 -1.13 7.65
CA ASP A 129 -11.74 -2.31 7.34
C ASP A 129 -11.93 -2.74 5.88
N PRO A 130 -10.82 -2.86 5.09
CA PRO A 130 -10.90 -3.17 3.67
C PRO A 130 -11.57 -4.53 3.37
N LEU A 131 -11.44 -5.51 4.28
CA LEU A 131 -12.10 -6.81 4.11
C LEU A 131 -13.61 -6.69 4.31
N ALA A 132 -14.05 -5.92 5.32
CA ALA A 132 -15.48 -5.66 5.54
C ALA A 132 -16.10 -4.90 4.35
N LEU A 133 -15.41 -3.89 3.83
CA LEU A 133 -15.83 -3.14 2.64
C LEU A 133 -15.92 -4.04 1.40
N ALA A 134 -14.92 -4.91 1.19
CA ALA A 134 -14.92 -5.84 0.06
C ALA A 134 -16.07 -6.84 0.16
N ARG A 135 -16.30 -7.43 1.33
CA ARG A 135 -17.44 -8.35 1.58
C ARG A 135 -18.77 -7.72 1.23
N ALA A 136 -19.00 -6.47 1.65
CA ALA A 136 -20.24 -5.75 1.38
C ALA A 136 -20.50 -5.53 -0.13
N ARG A 137 -19.46 -5.51 -0.95
CA ARG A 137 -19.55 -5.29 -2.41
C ARG A 137 -19.61 -6.56 -3.25
N LEU A 138 -19.11 -7.68 -2.73
CA LEU A 138 -19.03 -8.93 -3.48
C LEU A 138 -20.40 -9.62 -3.50
N GLN A 139 -21.00 -9.71 -4.69
CA GLN A 139 -22.24 -10.47 -4.88
C GLN A 139 -21.99 -11.98 -4.69
N GLY A 140 -22.88 -12.63 -3.93
CA GLY A 140 -22.79 -14.06 -3.67
C GLY A 140 -21.64 -14.45 -2.72
N TRP A 141 -21.12 -13.50 -1.96
CA TRP A 141 -20.22 -13.77 -0.85
C TRP A 141 -21.02 -14.31 0.33
N ASP A 142 -20.57 -15.42 0.91
CA ASP A 142 -21.15 -16.04 2.10
C ASP A 142 -20.05 -16.61 3.01
N ASP A 143 -20.44 -17.01 4.22
CA ASP A 143 -19.53 -17.55 5.23
C ASP A 143 -18.81 -18.84 4.76
N THR A 144 -19.46 -19.64 3.92
CA THR A 144 -18.89 -20.89 3.38
C THR A 144 -17.70 -20.57 2.46
N ARG A 145 -17.88 -19.58 1.60
CA ARG A 145 -16.85 -19.13 0.67
C ARG A 145 -15.68 -18.47 1.38
N GLU A 146 -15.99 -17.67 2.40
CA GLU A 146 -14.98 -17.07 3.26
C GLU A 146 -14.16 -18.12 3.98
N LYS A 147 -14.80 -19.12 4.57
CA LYS A 147 -14.12 -20.22 5.25
C LYS A 147 -13.24 -21.02 4.30
N SER A 148 -13.72 -21.34 3.11
CA SER A 148 -12.90 -22.04 2.10
C SER A 148 -11.64 -21.28 1.76
N MET A 149 -11.73 -19.96 1.56
CA MET A 149 -10.57 -19.10 1.28
C MET A 149 -9.60 -19.04 2.46
N GLN A 150 -10.10 -18.95 3.69
CA GLN A 150 -9.27 -18.94 4.88
C GLN A 150 -8.52 -20.28 5.05
N ASP A 151 -9.19 -21.40 4.80
CA ASP A 151 -8.60 -22.73 4.87
C ASP A 151 -7.51 -22.93 3.80
N GLU A 152 -7.72 -22.43 2.58
CA GLU A 152 -6.72 -22.42 1.50
C GLU A 152 -5.48 -21.60 1.89
N ILE A 153 -5.67 -20.37 2.39
CA ILE A 153 -4.58 -19.50 2.85
C ILE A 153 -3.80 -20.17 3.98
N ALA A 154 -4.49 -20.77 4.94
CA ALA A 154 -3.84 -21.46 6.07
C ALA A 154 -3.00 -22.65 5.57
N ALA A 155 -3.48 -23.40 4.58
CA ALA A 155 -2.74 -24.51 4.00
C ALA A 155 -1.48 -24.03 3.24
N GLU A 156 -1.58 -22.95 2.47
CA GLU A 156 -0.43 -22.36 1.76
C GLU A 156 0.63 -21.84 2.74
N LEU A 157 0.21 -21.15 3.80
CA LEU A 157 1.13 -20.66 4.84
C LEU A 157 1.84 -21.81 5.57
N ALA A 158 1.11 -22.88 5.92
CA ALA A 158 1.70 -24.05 6.57
C ALA A 158 2.72 -24.76 5.64
N ALA A 159 2.42 -24.85 4.34
CA ALA A 159 3.35 -25.41 3.37
C ALA A 159 4.62 -24.56 3.23
N ALA A 160 4.48 -23.23 3.14
CA ALA A 160 5.61 -22.31 3.07
C ALA A 160 6.48 -22.35 4.33
N GLU A 161 5.86 -22.43 5.52
CA GLU A 161 6.57 -22.61 6.79
C GLU A 161 7.34 -23.94 6.83
N GLY A 162 6.73 -25.01 6.34
CA GLY A 162 7.37 -26.33 6.24
C GLY A 162 8.64 -26.29 5.38
N VAL A 163 8.58 -25.63 4.25
CA VAL A 163 9.75 -25.42 3.37
C VAL A 163 10.83 -24.60 4.06
N ALA A 164 10.48 -23.50 4.72
CA ALA A 164 11.45 -22.65 5.42
C ALA A 164 12.15 -23.38 6.56
N ARG A 165 11.41 -24.21 7.32
CA ARG A 165 11.97 -25.03 8.42
C ARG A 165 12.85 -26.16 7.90
N GLY A 166 12.53 -26.76 6.75
CA GLY A 166 13.35 -27.79 6.11
C GLY A 166 14.73 -27.26 5.70
N HIS A 167 14.80 -26.06 5.14
CA HIS A 167 16.06 -25.41 4.76
C HIS A 167 16.91 -24.94 5.96
N ALA A 168 16.28 -24.60 7.08
CA ALA A 168 17.00 -24.19 8.28
C ALA A 168 17.79 -25.35 8.92
N GLY A 169 17.41 -26.61 8.68
CA GLY A 169 18.13 -27.80 9.14
C GLY A 169 19.32 -28.22 8.26
N GLU A 170 19.49 -27.63 7.09
CA GLU A 170 20.61 -27.92 6.18
C GLU A 170 21.80 -26.94 6.32
N ALA A 171 21.68 -25.93 7.20
CA ALA A 171 22.69 -24.88 7.41
C ALA A 171 23.58 -25.11 8.67
N GLU A 172 23.57 -26.27 9.27
CA GLU A 172 24.51 -26.76 10.29
C GLU A 172 25.45 -27.80 9.63
#